data_57d0cb9fd2ddf3db6074af37a54a43af
#
_entry.id   57d0cb9fd2ddf3db6074af37a54a43af
#
_cell.length_a   1.000
_cell.length_b   1.000
_cell.length_c   1.000
_cell.angle_alpha   90.00
_cell.angle_beta   90.00
_cell.angle_gamma   90.00
#
_symmetry.space_group_name_H-M   'P 1'
#
loop_
_entity.id
_entity.type
_entity.pdbx_description
1 polymer ?
#
loop_
_entity_poly.entity_id
_entity_poly.type
_entity_poly.pdbx_seq_one_letter_code
_entity_poly.pdbx_strand_id
1 'polypeptide(L)'
;INYYENNKYCKKNIHILIDIIMKIPQLEKKPEIKSCHNTTWEDNYSWIHQTDILEVLKDSSKLLPDVRKYLEEENAYTDYHLKNTKDIQKKLFDEIKGRIKLDDESLPYRDHSYDYWTKTTTKGNYSIKLRKKIDSNEIEEIWNGDKEKEKLNVEYFGVGDLEVSNNDRYLGFSLDIKGSEYYTIYIRDIKTNKIITKEITETTGGITFSLDDKYIFYSKLDENHRARKIFRHEIGNFEKKDELIFEEKSEAFSVSISLSSDEKYYFINTSDHN
;
A
#
# COMPACT_ATOMS: atom_id res chain seq x y z
N ILE A 1 28.96 -6.62 -65.30
CA ILE A 1 28.70 -5.28 -64.78
C ILE A 1 28.04 -5.40 -63.41
N ASN A 2 28.80 -5.00 -62.38
CA ASN A 2 28.37 -4.65 -61.02
C ASN A 2 27.70 -5.75 -60.12
N TYR A 3 28.51 -6.71 -59.71
CA TYR A 3 28.21 -7.54 -58.52
C TYR A 3 28.90 -7.03 -57.22
N TYR A 4 29.64 -5.92 -57.27
CA TYR A 4 30.46 -5.44 -56.17
C TYR A 4 29.85 -4.28 -55.33
N GLU A 5 28.78 -3.64 -55.78
CA GLU A 5 28.17 -2.55 -55.04
C GLU A 5 27.11 -2.97 -54.00
N ASN A 6 26.46 -4.11 -54.19
CA ASN A 6 25.44 -4.59 -53.25
C ASN A 6 25.99 -5.17 -51.94
N ASN A 7 27.29 -5.41 -51.87
CA ASN A 7 27.91 -5.96 -50.66
C ASN A 7 28.32 -4.93 -49.62
N LYS A 8 28.37 -3.63 -50.01
CA LYS A 8 28.64 -2.53 -49.05
C LYS A 8 27.42 -2.12 -48.24
N TYR A 9 26.23 -2.22 -48.83
CA TYR A 9 24.97 -1.90 -48.13
C TYR A 9 24.55 -3.02 -47.18
N CYS A 10 24.82 -4.26 -47.54
CA CYS A 10 24.51 -5.40 -46.65
C CYS A 10 25.46 -5.47 -45.43
N LYS A 11 26.76 -5.15 -45.59
CA LYS A 11 27.70 -5.07 -44.45
C LYS A 11 27.44 -3.89 -43.54
N LYS A 12 26.99 -2.72 -44.05
CA LYS A 12 26.64 -1.57 -43.21
C LYS A 12 25.37 -1.82 -42.40
N ASN A 13 24.40 -2.54 -42.95
CA ASN A 13 23.17 -2.88 -42.22
C ASN A 13 23.36 -4.00 -41.20
N ILE A 14 24.31 -4.90 -41.42
CA ILE A 14 24.66 -5.97 -40.46
C ILE A 14 25.44 -5.39 -39.28
N HIS A 15 26.30 -4.39 -39.48
CA HIS A 15 26.97 -3.70 -38.37
C HIS A 15 26.02 -2.83 -37.54
N ILE A 16 24.96 -2.28 -38.13
CA ILE A 16 23.94 -1.51 -37.41
C ILE A 16 22.99 -2.44 -36.61
N LEU A 17 22.86 -3.71 -37.01
CA LEU A 17 22.02 -4.71 -36.30
C LEU A 17 22.77 -5.43 -35.18
N ILE A 18 24.11 -5.36 -35.14
CA ILE A 18 24.91 -5.99 -34.07
C ILE A 18 25.09 -5.07 -32.86
N ASP A 19 24.79 -3.81 -32.99
CA ASP A 19 25.17 -2.79 -31.99
C ASP A 19 24.18 -2.53 -30.87
N ILE A 20 23.10 -3.27 -30.73
CA ILE A 20 22.22 -3.02 -29.57
C ILE A 20 21.45 -4.32 -29.16
N ILE A 21 22.14 -5.40 -28.89
CA ILE A 21 21.56 -6.39 -28.00
C ILE A 21 21.96 -5.97 -26.58
N MET A 22 20.99 -5.46 -25.84
CA MET A 22 21.22 -5.12 -24.45
C MET A 22 21.70 -6.37 -23.70
N LYS A 23 22.85 -6.27 -23.04
CA LYS A 23 23.43 -7.39 -22.30
C LYS A 23 22.49 -7.79 -21.16
N ILE A 24 22.22 -9.09 -21.03
CA ILE A 24 21.46 -9.62 -19.88
C ILE A 24 22.22 -9.27 -18.60
N PRO A 25 21.58 -8.63 -17.64
CA PRO A 25 22.20 -8.37 -16.34
C PRO A 25 22.70 -9.65 -15.68
N GLN A 26 23.83 -9.58 -15.00
CA GLN A 26 24.43 -10.72 -14.34
C GLN A 26 24.64 -10.38 -12.88
N LEU A 27 23.90 -11.05 -12.02
CA LEU A 27 24.13 -10.94 -10.58
C LEU A 27 25.47 -11.60 -10.20
N GLU A 28 26.29 -10.89 -9.45
CA GLU A 28 27.57 -11.41 -8.98
C GLU A 28 27.36 -12.60 -8.04
N LYS A 29 28.10 -13.66 -8.24
CA LYS A 29 28.12 -14.81 -7.34
C LYS A 29 29.02 -14.54 -6.15
N LYS A 30 28.44 -14.53 -4.94
CA LYS A 30 29.16 -14.45 -3.65
C LYS A 30 28.77 -15.68 -2.83
N PRO A 31 29.49 -16.82 -3.01
CA PRO A 31 29.06 -18.10 -2.43
C PRO A 31 29.07 -18.05 -0.89
N GLU A 32 27.99 -18.52 -0.30
CA GLU A 32 27.80 -18.72 1.14
C GLU A 32 27.29 -20.14 1.40
N ILE A 33 27.88 -20.81 2.39
CA ILE A 33 27.40 -22.14 2.78
C ILE A 33 26.23 -21.99 3.76
N LYS A 34 25.09 -22.50 3.35
CA LYS A 34 23.86 -22.60 4.15
C LYS A 34 23.66 -24.02 4.65
N SER A 35 23.01 -24.16 5.81
CA SER A 35 22.66 -25.45 6.39
C SER A 35 21.27 -25.38 7.03
N CYS A 36 20.43 -26.38 6.77
CA CYS A 36 19.14 -26.56 7.39
C CYS A 36 18.76 -28.04 7.39
N HIS A 37 18.17 -28.54 8.49
CA HIS A 37 17.72 -29.94 8.62
C HIS A 37 18.77 -30.99 8.18
N ASN A 38 20.03 -30.82 8.62
CA ASN A 38 21.16 -31.68 8.26
C ASN A 38 21.53 -31.69 6.76
N THR A 39 21.01 -30.77 5.97
CA THR A 39 21.36 -30.57 4.58
C THR A 39 22.20 -29.30 4.45
N THR A 40 23.30 -29.38 3.70
CA THR A 40 24.19 -28.25 3.44
C THR A 40 24.22 -27.99 1.94
N TRP A 41 24.15 -26.69 1.55
CA TRP A 41 24.26 -26.26 0.15
C TRP A 41 25.03 -24.97 0.04
N GLU A 42 25.51 -24.68 -1.15
CA GLU A 42 26.12 -23.39 -1.51
C GLU A 42 25.05 -22.47 -2.08
N ASP A 43 24.87 -21.28 -1.49
CA ASP A 43 24.02 -20.22 -1.99
C ASP A 43 24.89 -19.08 -2.52
N ASN A 44 24.83 -18.87 -3.83
CA ASN A 44 25.63 -17.85 -4.51
C ASN A 44 25.02 -16.45 -4.43
N TYR A 45 23.77 -16.33 -3.97
CA TYR A 45 22.97 -15.11 -4.11
C TYR A 45 22.33 -14.64 -2.79
N SER A 46 22.60 -15.30 -1.67
CA SER A 46 22.04 -14.89 -0.37
C SER A 46 22.39 -13.45 0.02
N TRP A 47 23.48 -12.90 -0.50
CA TRP A 47 23.92 -11.54 -0.23
C TRP A 47 22.95 -10.45 -0.75
N ILE A 48 22.08 -10.78 -1.73
CA ILE A 48 21.05 -9.83 -2.20
C ILE A 48 19.93 -9.64 -1.18
N HIS A 49 19.76 -10.61 -0.28
CA HIS A 49 18.83 -10.50 0.83
C HIS A 49 19.42 -9.61 1.92
N GLN A 50 19.01 -8.35 1.91
CA GLN A 50 19.42 -7.38 2.91
C GLN A 50 18.68 -7.66 4.24
N THR A 51 19.43 -7.89 5.33
CA THR A 51 18.86 -8.34 6.62
C THR A 51 18.00 -7.29 7.29
N ASP A 52 18.23 -6.01 7.01
CA ASP A 52 17.46 -4.87 7.48
C ASP A 52 16.42 -4.39 6.46
N ILE A 53 15.84 -5.32 5.67
CA ILE A 53 14.89 -5.01 4.60
C ILE A 53 13.71 -4.14 5.08
N LEU A 54 13.24 -4.31 6.30
CA LEU A 54 12.15 -3.49 6.86
C LEU A 54 12.54 -2.01 7.03
N GLU A 55 13.82 -1.74 7.29
CA GLU A 55 14.33 -0.38 7.31
C GLU A 55 14.43 0.21 5.89
N VAL A 56 14.74 -0.62 4.90
CA VAL A 56 14.72 -0.23 3.48
C VAL A 56 13.29 0.10 3.03
N LEU A 57 12.28 -0.65 3.47
CA LEU A 57 10.87 -0.35 3.18
C LEU A 57 10.45 1.02 3.72
N LYS A 58 10.95 1.39 4.90
CA LYS A 58 10.71 2.72 5.51
C LYS A 58 11.53 3.84 4.84
N ASP A 59 12.71 3.49 4.34
CA ASP A 59 13.66 4.43 3.71
C ASP A 59 14.48 3.73 2.62
N SER A 60 14.05 3.88 1.38
CA SER A 60 14.68 3.23 0.22
C SER A 60 16.14 3.63 -0.01
N SER A 61 16.62 4.73 0.58
CA SER A 61 18.03 5.14 0.48
C SER A 61 18.99 4.16 1.18
N LYS A 62 18.46 3.34 2.11
CA LYS A 62 19.19 2.30 2.83
C LYS A 62 19.45 1.03 2.01
N LEU A 63 18.86 0.91 0.81
CA LEU A 63 19.14 -0.23 -0.08
C LEU A 63 20.62 -0.24 -0.47
N LEU A 64 21.28 -1.41 -0.31
CA LEU A 64 22.68 -1.59 -0.65
C LEU A 64 22.96 -1.17 -2.10
N PRO A 65 24.04 -0.40 -2.35
CA PRO A 65 24.35 0.12 -3.69
C PRO A 65 24.46 -0.96 -4.77
N ASP A 66 25.08 -2.11 -4.46
CA ASP A 66 25.22 -3.22 -5.41
C ASP A 66 23.87 -3.85 -5.76
N VAL A 67 22.97 -4.00 -4.78
CA VAL A 67 21.61 -4.49 -4.99
C VAL A 67 20.83 -3.49 -5.84
N ARG A 68 20.88 -2.20 -5.51
CA ARG A 68 20.23 -1.14 -6.30
C ARG A 68 20.70 -1.15 -7.75
N LYS A 69 21.99 -1.20 -7.96
CA LYS A 69 22.59 -1.23 -9.30
C LYS A 69 22.06 -2.41 -10.13
N TYR A 70 22.02 -3.61 -9.54
CA TYR A 70 21.50 -4.78 -10.23
C TYR A 70 20.01 -4.62 -10.60
N LEU A 71 19.18 -4.11 -9.68
CA LEU A 71 17.75 -3.87 -9.93
C LEU A 71 17.54 -2.82 -11.04
N GLU A 72 18.36 -1.77 -11.08
CA GLU A 72 18.30 -0.75 -12.14
C GLU A 72 18.72 -1.32 -13.50
N GLU A 73 19.71 -2.21 -13.55
CA GLU A 73 20.11 -2.92 -14.77
C GLU A 73 19.01 -3.85 -15.28
N GLU A 74 18.31 -4.58 -14.39
CA GLU A 74 17.16 -5.43 -14.76
C GLU A 74 15.98 -4.60 -15.27
N ASN A 75 15.69 -3.46 -14.66
CA ASN A 75 14.67 -2.53 -15.13
C ASN A 75 15.00 -2.00 -16.54
N ALA A 76 16.24 -1.59 -16.75
CA ALA A 76 16.70 -1.11 -18.05
C ALA A 76 16.63 -2.22 -19.12
N TYR A 77 16.98 -3.46 -18.79
CA TYR A 77 16.85 -4.62 -19.66
C TYR A 77 15.40 -4.89 -20.04
N THR A 78 14.50 -4.84 -19.06
CA THR A 78 13.06 -5.01 -19.26
C THR A 78 12.49 -3.91 -20.17
N ASP A 79 12.82 -2.65 -19.89
CA ASP A 79 12.38 -1.53 -20.74
C ASP A 79 12.87 -1.61 -22.17
N TYR A 80 14.09 -2.07 -22.36
CA TYR A 80 14.64 -2.30 -23.70
C TYR A 80 13.84 -3.37 -24.46
N HIS A 81 13.55 -4.51 -23.85
CA HIS A 81 12.84 -5.60 -24.50
C HIS A 81 11.35 -5.31 -24.72
N LEU A 82 10.75 -4.53 -23.82
CA LEU A 82 9.34 -4.14 -23.92
C LEU A 82 9.11 -2.86 -24.74
N LYS A 83 10.15 -2.18 -25.23
CA LYS A 83 10.02 -0.89 -25.95
C LYS A 83 9.04 -0.95 -27.13
N ASN A 84 9.04 -2.06 -27.88
CA ASN A 84 8.20 -2.25 -29.05
C ASN A 84 6.74 -2.56 -28.71
N THR A 85 6.42 -2.75 -27.43
CA THR A 85 5.05 -2.99 -26.95
C THR A 85 4.38 -1.75 -26.36
N LYS A 86 5.08 -0.61 -26.29
CA LYS A 86 4.55 0.62 -25.66
C LYS A 86 3.24 1.10 -26.30
N ASP A 87 3.12 1.03 -27.62
CA ASP A 87 1.90 1.44 -28.33
C ASP A 87 0.72 0.52 -27.99
N ILE A 88 0.94 -0.80 -27.97
CA ILE A 88 -0.10 -1.75 -27.59
C ILE A 88 -0.46 -1.65 -26.12
N GLN A 89 0.53 -1.42 -25.24
CA GLN A 89 0.28 -1.18 -23.81
C GLN A 89 -0.61 0.06 -23.64
N LYS A 90 -0.27 1.17 -24.32
CA LYS A 90 -1.09 2.38 -24.26
C LYS A 90 -2.50 2.14 -24.78
N LYS A 91 -2.66 1.45 -25.91
CA LYS A 91 -3.98 1.13 -26.47
C LYS A 91 -4.81 0.29 -25.52
N LEU A 92 -4.22 -0.74 -24.92
CA LEU A 92 -4.90 -1.59 -23.95
C LEU A 92 -5.27 -0.83 -22.68
N PHE A 93 -4.35 0.02 -22.18
CA PHE A 93 -4.63 0.86 -21.03
C PHE A 93 -5.81 1.82 -21.29
N ASP A 94 -5.80 2.51 -22.43
CA ASP A 94 -6.85 3.45 -22.79
C ASP A 94 -8.21 2.73 -22.99
N GLU A 95 -8.20 1.53 -23.58
CA GLU A 95 -9.39 0.70 -23.75
C GLU A 95 -9.95 0.23 -22.39
N ILE A 96 -9.12 -0.31 -21.50
CA ILE A 96 -9.53 -0.77 -20.18
C ILE A 96 -10.05 0.40 -19.35
N LYS A 97 -9.30 1.52 -19.32
CA LYS A 97 -9.71 2.74 -18.61
C LYS A 97 -11.02 3.31 -19.15
N GLY A 98 -11.21 3.25 -20.47
CA GLY A 98 -12.44 3.74 -21.12
C GLY A 98 -13.70 2.96 -20.76
N ARG A 99 -13.58 1.75 -20.20
CA ARG A 99 -14.70 0.93 -19.70
C ARG A 99 -15.11 1.28 -18.27
N ILE A 100 -14.29 2.07 -17.57
CA ILE A 100 -14.55 2.48 -16.18
C ILE A 100 -15.34 3.79 -16.19
N LYS A 101 -16.47 3.81 -15.49
CA LYS A 101 -17.20 5.05 -15.23
C LYS A 101 -16.44 5.85 -14.16
N LEU A 102 -15.76 6.91 -14.59
CA LEU A 102 -14.89 7.69 -13.71
C LEU A 102 -15.66 8.63 -12.76
N ASP A 103 -16.74 9.28 -13.29
CA ASP A 103 -17.67 10.05 -12.47
C ASP A 103 -18.77 9.10 -11.99
N ASP A 104 -18.62 8.55 -10.81
CA ASP A 104 -19.56 7.56 -10.26
C ASP A 104 -19.81 7.76 -8.77
N GLU A 105 -20.94 7.27 -8.32
CA GLU A 105 -21.33 7.28 -6.92
C GLU A 105 -21.85 5.89 -6.52
N SER A 106 -21.45 5.40 -5.36
CA SER A 106 -22.01 4.18 -4.78
C SER A 106 -23.45 4.43 -4.33
N LEU A 107 -24.21 3.34 -4.17
CA LEU A 107 -25.49 3.45 -3.48
C LEU A 107 -25.25 3.87 -2.03
N PRO A 108 -26.10 4.77 -1.47
CA PRO A 108 -26.03 5.09 -0.06
C PRO A 108 -26.36 3.87 0.81
N TYR A 109 -25.62 3.70 1.89
CA TYR A 109 -25.95 2.76 2.96
C TYR A 109 -26.21 3.53 4.25
N ARG A 110 -27.17 3.05 5.03
CA ARG A 110 -27.51 3.64 6.31
C ARG A 110 -26.64 3.08 7.40
N ASP A 111 -26.06 3.99 8.18
CA ASP A 111 -25.36 3.67 9.40
C ASP A 111 -25.69 4.74 10.44
N HIS A 112 -26.16 4.31 11.62
CA HIS A 112 -26.64 5.19 12.70
C HIS A 112 -27.56 6.32 12.21
N SER A 113 -27.12 7.58 12.35
CA SER A 113 -27.96 8.76 12.04
C SER A 113 -27.78 9.29 10.62
N TYR A 114 -26.94 8.64 9.80
CA TYR A 114 -26.59 9.12 8.46
C TYR A 114 -26.73 8.03 7.39
N ASP A 115 -26.95 8.48 6.18
CA ASP A 115 -26.71 7.72 4.95
C ASP A 115 -25.30 8.10 4.43
N TYR A 116 -24.45 7.10 4.15
CA TYR A 116 -23.07 7.26 3.68
C TYR A 116 -22.93 6.71 2.26
N TRP A 117 -22.10 7.35 1.43
CA TRP A 117 -21.70 6.84 0.12
C TRP A 117 -20.34 7.38 -0.32
N THR A 118 -19.81 6.77 -1.35
CA THR A 118 -18.54 7.18 -1.97
C THR A 118 -18.79 7.75 -3.35
N LYS A 119 -18.02 8.76 -3.71
CA LYS A 119 -17.99 9.37 -5.03
C LYS A 119 -16.59 9.32 -5.60
N THR A 120 -16.49 9.09 -6.91
CA THR A 120 -15.27 9.27 -7.71
C THR A 120 -15.49 10.34 -8.78
N THR A 121 -14.43 10.95 -9.28
CA THR A 121 -14.51 11.98 -10.32
C THR A 121 -13.43 11.80 -11.38
N THR A 122 -13.68 12.27 -12.59
CA THR A 122 -12.68 12.28 -13.68
C THR A 122 -11.44 13.10 -13.38
N LYS A 123 -11.53 14.02 -12.42
CA LYS A 123 -10.45 14.95 -12.05
C LYS A 123 -9.60 14.47 -10.88
N GLY A 124 -10.07 13.46 -10.15
CA GLY A 124 -9.41 12.90 -8.98
C GLY A 124 -8.88 11.49 -9.22
N ASN A 125 -7.97 11.06 -8.36
CA ASN A 125 -7.47 9.69 -8.32
C ASN A 125 -7.94 8.94 -7.07
N TYR A 126 -8.55 9.64 -6.13
CA TYR A 126 -8.98 9.10 -4.84
C TYR A 126 -10.48 9.32 -4.63
N SER A 127 -11.07 8.50 -3.75
CA SER A 127 -12.47 8.60 -3.42
C SER A 127 -12.78 9.80 -2.51
N ILE A 128 -14.03 10.24 -2.63
CA ILE A 128 -14.64 11.22 -1.74
C ILE A 128 -15.70 10.45 -0.92
N LYS A 129 -15.66 10.52 0.41
CA LYS A 129 -16.70 9.96 1.28
C LYS A 129 -17.67 11.08 1.68
N LEU A 130 -18.93 10.84 1.38
CA LEU A 130 -20.05 11.75 1.61
C LEU A 130 -20.98 11.14 2.63
N ARG A 131 -21.68 12.00 3.37
CA ARG A 131 -22.79 11.59 4.22
C ARG A 131 -23.93 12.59 4.19
N LYS A 132 -25.10 12.13 4.55
CA LYS A 132 -26.30 12.94 4.69
C LYS A 132 -27.08 12.48 5.92
N LYS A 133 -27.38 13.40 6.83
CA LYS A 133 -28.18 13.07 8.01
C LYS A 133 -29.59 12.65 7.59
N ILE A 134 -30.15 11.65 8.29
CA ILE A 134 -31.54 11.23 8.10
C ILE A 134 -32.42 12.47 8.31
N ASP A 135 -33.43 12.63 7.46
CA ASP A 135 -34.35 13.76 7.45
C ASP A 135 -33.71 15.15 7.15
N SER A 136 -32.52 15.18 6.60
CA SER A 136 -31.86 16.38 6.09
C SER A 136 -31.63 16.28 4.58
N ASN A 137 -31.52 17.42 3.92
CA ASN A 137 -31.11 17.52 2.52
C ASN A 137 -29.64 17.98 2.39
N GLU A 138 -28.98 18.27 3.50
CA GLU A 138 -27.59 18.72 3.48
C GLU A 138 -26.62 17.54 3.33
N ILE A 139 -25.75 17.64 2.34
CA ILE A 139 -24.71 16.65 2.06
C ILE A 139 -23.40 17.18 2.63
N GLU A 140 -22.73 16.38 3.43
CA GLU A 140 -21.43 16.67 4.02
C GLU A 140 -20.33 15.86 3.33
N GLU A 141 -19.27 16.52 2.85
CA GLU A 141 -18.03 15.86 2.46
C GLU A 141 -17.18 15.66 3.71
N ILE A 142 -17.02 14.41 4.15
CA ILE A 142 -16.24 14.07 5.36
C ILE A 142 -14.83 13.59 5.05
N TRP A 143 -14.58 13.22 3.78
CA TRP A 143 -13.26 12.82 3.28
C TRP A 143 -13.12 13.17 1.81
N ASN A 144 -11.90 13.57 1.42
CA ASN A 144 -11.53 13.76 0.03
C ASN A 144 -10.05 13.42 -0.13
N GLY A 145 -9.75 12.25 -0.68
CA GLY A 145 -8.39 11.74 -0.74
C GLY A 145 -7.45 12.60 -1.57
N ASP A 146 -7.93 13.23 -2.66
CA ASP A 146 -7.10 14.13 -3.46
C ASP A 146 -6.69 15.39 -2.66
N LYS A 147 -7.63 15.99 -1.91
CA LYS A 147 -7.34 17.12 -1.03
C LYS A 147 -6.37 16.73 0.11
N GLU A 148 -6.50 15.53 0.66
CA GLU A 148 -5.59 15.06 1.72
C GLU A 148 -4.17 14.84 1.17
N LYS A 149 -4.03 14.21 0.01
CA LYS A 149 -2.74 14.06 -0.67
C LYS A 149 -2.08 15.41 -0.96
N GLU A 150 -2.86 16.36 -1.48
CA GLU A 150 -2.37 17.71 -1.78
C GLU A 150 -1.86 18.43 -0.53
N LYS A 151 -2.60 18.36 0.60
CA LYS A 151 -2.18 18.94 1.88
C LYS A 151 -0.86 18.37 2.40
N LEU A 152 -0.66 17.04 2.22
CA LEU A 152 0.55 16.36 2.67
C LEU A 152 1.73 16.57 1.73
N ASN A 153 1.48 16.91 0.47
CA ASN A 153 2.48 17.12 -0.59
C ASN A 153 3.43 15.91 -0.71
N VAL A 154 2.87 14.71 -0.77
CA VAL A 154 3.62 13.44 -0.84
C VAL A 154 3.55 12.82 -2.23
N GLU A 155 4.59 12.10 -2.60
CA GLU A 155 4.67 11.38 -3.88
C GLU A 155 3.73 10.16 -3.87
N TYR A 156 3.88 9.31 -2.84
CA TYR A 156 2.99 8.16 -2.62
C TYR A 156 1.91 8.49 -1.60
N PHE A 157 0.69 7.99 -1.83
CA PHE A 157 -0.44 8.18 -0.92
C PHE A 157 -1.37 6.96 -0.98
N GLY A 158 -1.27 6.11 0.01
CA GLY A 158 -2.13 4.95 0.22
C GLY A 158 -3.10 5.19 1.37
N VAL A 159 -4.39 4.93 1.14
CA VAL A 159 -5.42 4.96 2.19
C VAL A 159 -5.70 3.53 2.61
N GLY A 160 -5.51 3.21 3.88
CA GLY A 160 -5.77 1.87 4.43
C GLY A 160 -7.23 1.70 4.84
N ASP A 161 -7.73 2.57 5.70
CA ASP A 161 -9.09 2.48 6.23
C ASP A 161 -9.74 3.87 6.38
N LEU A 162 -11.06 3.91 6.35
CA LEU A 162 -11.91 5.09 6.56
C LEU A 162 -13.14 4.67 7.37
N GLU A 163 -13.08 4.82 8.68
CA GLU A 163 -14.12 4.38 9.61
C GLU A 163 -14.75 5.57 10.34
N VAL A 164 -16.06 5.56 10.52
CA VAL A 164 -16.79 6.59 11.27
C VAL A 164 -17.17 6.02 12.64
N SER A 165 -17.04 6.82 13.69
CA SER A 165 -17.44 6.44 15.05
C SER A 165 -18.97 6.29 15.18
N ASN A 166 -19.43 5.48 16.15
CA ASN A 166 -20.87 5.15 16.33
C ASN A 166 -21.73 6.40 16.61
N ASN A 167 -21.17 7.44 17.19
CA ASN A 167 -21.86 8.72 17.43
C ASN A 167 -21.77 9.69 16.24
N ASP A 168 -21.31 9.23 15.08
CA ASP A 168 -21.16 10.02 13.84
C ASP A 168 -20.23 11.25 13.96
N ARG A 169 -19.40 11.31 15.03
CA ARG A 169 -18.59 12.48 15.34
C ARG A 169 -17.16 12.40 14.77
N TYR A 170 -16.56 11.22 14.84
CA TYR A 170 -15.16 11.03 14.49
C TYR A 170 -15.01 10.29 13.18
N LEU A 171 -13.99 10.67 12.41
CA LEU A 171 -13.49 9.92 11.28
C LEU A 171 -12.11 9.38 11.65
N GLY A 172 -11.99 8.05 11.79
CA GLY A 172 -10.74 7.34 11.81
C GLY A 172 -10.26 7.09 10.38
N PHE A 173 -9.00 7.36 10.10
CA PHE A 173 -8.40 7.03 8.82
C PHE A 173 -6.94 6.66 8.98
N SER A 174 -6.45 5.85 8.07
CA SER A 174 -5.06 5.44 8.07
C SER A 174 -4.39 5.67 6.72
N LEU A 175 -3.12 6.08 6.77
CA LEU A 175 -2.34 6.45 5.59
C LEU A 175 -0.97 5.76 5.59
N ASP A 176 -0.58 5.25 4.43
CA ASP A 176 0.81 4.99 4.07
C ASP A 176 1.24 6.06 3.06
N ILE A 177 2.25 6.84 3.40
CA ILE A 177 2.78 7.92 2.55
C ILE A 177 4.14 7.58 1.92
N LYS A 178 4.58 6.32 2.05
CA LYS A 178 5.89 5.84 1.56
C LYS A 178 5.79 4.64 0.63
N GLY A 179 4.67 3.91 0.62
CA GLY A 179 4.52 2.63 -0.08
C GLY A 179 5.16 1.48 0.68
N SER A 180 5.21 1.58 2.01
CA SER A 180 5.87 0.62 2.90
C SER A 180 4.91 -0.39 3.53
N GLU A 181 3.60 -0.19 3.34
CA GLU A 181 2.52 -0.91 4.01
C GLU A 181 2.54 -0.76 5.56
N TYR A 182 3.34 0.17 6.08
CA TYR A 182 3.23 0.66 7.45
C TYR A 182 2.28 1.84 7.47
N TYR A 183 1.09 1.63 8.00
CA TYR A 183 0.07 2.68 8.08
C TYR A 183 0.19 3.46 9.39
N THR A 184 -0.12 4.75 9.29
CA THR A 184 -0.30 5.64 10.43
C THR A 184 -1.79 5.95 10.57
N ILE A 185 -2.35 5.72 11.76
CA ILE A 185 -3.76 6.00 12.07
C ILE A 185 -3.90 7.42 12.63
N TYR A 186 -4.96 8.09 12.19
CA TYR A 186 -5.38 9.41 12.62
C TYR A 186 -6.87 9.39 12.98
N ILE A 187 -7.25 10.17 13.99
CA ILE A 187 -8.66 10.41 14.33
C ILE A 187 -8.96 11.89 14.17
N ARG A 188 -9.97 12.21 13.38
CA ARG A 188 -10.44 13.56 13.07
C ARG A 188 -11.83 13.79 13.65
N ASP A 189 -12.04 14.91 14.33
CA ASP A 189 -13.40 15.38 14.64
C ASP A 189 -14.01 15.99 13.36
N ILE A 190 -15.08 15.39 12.86
CA ILE A 190 -15.67 15.72 11.55
C ILE A 190 -16.17 17.17 11.54
N LYS A 191 -16.81 17.62 12.61
CA LYS A 191 -17.39 18.97 12.68
C LYS A 191 -16.34 20.07 12.67
N THR A 192 -15.25 19.89 13.42
CA THR A 192 -14.18 20.90 13.53
C THR A 192 -13.07 20.71 12.53
N ASN A 193 -13.03 19.57 11.83
CA ASN A 193 -11.99 19.13 10.91
C ASN A 193 -10.58 19.09 11.54
N LYS A 194 -10.51 18.90 12.86
CA LYS A 194 -9.25 18.84 13.61
C LYS A 194 -8.85 17.41 13.91
N ILE A 195 -7.57 17.10 13.72
CA ILE A 195 -6.97 15.85 14.20
C ILE A 195 -6.91 15.93 15.73
N ILE A 196 -7.49 14.94 16.39
CA ILE A 196 -7.63 14.88 17.86
C ILE A 196 -6.76 13.80 18.49
N THR A 197 -6.40 12.77 17.74
CA THR A 197 -5.44 11.76 18.18
C THR A 197 -4.11 12.00 17.49
N LYS A 198 -3.02 11.91 18.24
CA LYS A 198 -1.68 11.88 17.64
C LYS A 198 -1.48 10.60 16.87
N GLU A 199 -0.57 10.66 15.93
CA GLU A 199 -0.21 9.55 15.04
C GLU A 199 0.03 8.24 15.81
N ILE A 200 -0.68 7.18 15.41
CA ILE A 200 -0.43 5.81 15.85
C ILE A 200 0.25 5.12 14.67
N THR A 201 1.50 4.75 14.88
CA THR A 201 2.41 4.32 13.79
C THR A 201 2.58 2.82 13.71
N GLU A 202 3.14 2.33 12.59
CA GLU A 202 3.51 0.93 12.37
C GLU A 202 2.32 -0.04 12.49
N THR A 203 1.15 0.41 12.04
CA THR A 203 -0.10 -0.37 12.07
C THR A 203 -0.37 -1.04 10.73
N THR A 204 -1.33 -1.99 10.73
CA THR A 204 -1.89 -2.58 9.49
C THR A 204 -2.85 -1.63 8.76
N GLY A 205 -3.24 -0.53 9.41
CA GLY A 205 -4.20 0.44 8.90
C GLY A 205 -5.65 0.21 9.33
N GLY A 206 -6.05 -0.99 9.74
CA GLY A 206 -7.42 -1.28 10.17
C GLY A 206 -7.79 -0.56 11.48
N ILE A 207 -9.03 -0.06 11.56
CA ILE A 207 -9.55 0.72 12.68
C ILE A 207 -10.91 0.13 13.09
N THR A 208 -11.10 -0.13 14.38
CA THR A 208 -12.40 -0.51 14.92
C THR A 208 -12.72 0.37 16.12
N PHE A 209 -13.78 1.18 16.06
CA PHE A 209 -14.19 2.01 17.19
C PHE A 209 -14.81 1.18 18.30
N SER A 210 -14.64 1.61 19.55
CA SER A 210 -15.44 1.10 20.66
C SER A 210 -16.86 1.69 20.59
N LEU A 211 -17.85 0.92 21.06
CA LEU A 211 -19.25 1.34 21.03
C LEU A 211 -19.55 2.61 21.82
N ASP A 212 -18.70 2.94 22.79
CA ASP A 212 -18.82 4.19 23.58
C ASP A 212 -17.99 5.34 22.99
N ASP A 213 -17.37 5.12 21.82
CA ASP A 213 -16.54 6.09 21.09
C ASP A 213 -15.38 6.69 21.89
N LYS A 214 -14.95 6.00 22.95
CA LYS A 214 -13.79 6.43 23.74
C LYS A 214 -12.49 5.87 23.25
N TYR A 215 -12.55 4.73 22.57
CA TYR A 215 -11.38 3.96 22.15
C TYR A 215 -11.47 3.57 20.68
N ILE A 216 -10.31 3.30 20.12
CA ILE A 216 -10.18 2.47 18.91
C ILE A 216 -9.35 1.23 19.23
N PHE A 217 -9.62 0.16 18.49
CA PHE A 217 -8.79 -1.04 18.44
C PHE A 217 -8.07 -1.08 17.10
N TYR A 218 -6.83 -1.55 17.12
CA TYR A 218 -5.99 -1.66 15.93
C TYR A 218 -4.93 -2.75 16.09
N SER A 219 -4.39 -3.23 14.96
CA SER A 219 -3.26 -4.17 14.96
C SER A 219 -1.96 -3.46 14.64
N LYS A 220 -0.90 -3.82 15.37
CA LYS A 220 0.45 -3.33 15.15
C LYS A 220 1.32 -4.40 14.49
N LEU A 221 2.16 -3.97 13.54
CA LEU A 221 3.12 -4.83 12.87
C LEU A 221 4.35 -5.05 13.76
N ASP A 222 4.85 -6.27 13.77
CA ASP A 222 6.08 -6.65 14.47
C ASP A 222 7.33 -6.54 13.58
N GLU A 223 8.46 -7.01 14.07
CA GLU A 223 9.76 -7.02 13.38
C GLU A 223 9.80 -7.91 12.13
N ASN A 224 8.80 -8.75 11.92
CA ASN A 224 8.63 -9.59 10.72
C ASN A 224 7.54 -9.08 9.79
N HIS A 225 7.06 -7.83 9.99
CA HIS A 225 5.93 -7.24 9.27
C HIS A 225 4.64 -8.06 9.42
N ARG A 226 4.41 -8.63 10.62
CA ARG A 226 3.24 -9.45 10.95
C ARG A 226 2.38 -8.78 12.00
N ALA A 227 1.08 -8.78 11.79
CA ALA A 227 0.10 -8.30 12.76
C ALA A 227 -0.16 -9.38 13.81
N ARG A 228 0.55 -9.35 14.94
CA ARG A 228 0.36 -10.35 16.03
C ARG A 228 -0.24 -9.76 17.31
N LYS A 229 -0.45 -8.44 17.35
CA LYS A 229 -0.91 -7.76 18.57
C LYS A 229 -2.09 -6.86 18.28
N ILE A 230 -3.11 -6.92 19.13
CA ILE A 230 -4.23 -5.98 19.14
C ILE A 230 -4.04 -5.02 20.31
N PHE A 231 -4.11 -3.74 20.02
CA PHE A 231 -4.04 -2.67 21.00
C PHE A 231 -5.37 -1.93 21.11
N ARG A 232 -5.60 -1.32 22.27
CA ARG A 232 -6.67 -0.36 22.52
C ARG A 232 -6.07 1.01 22.77
N HIS A 233 -6.47 2.00 22.00
CA HIS A 233 -6.06 3.38 22.11
C HIS A 233 -7.21 4.25 22.62
N GLU A 234 -6.97 5.06 23.65
CA GLU A 234 -7.94 6.06 24.10
C GLU A 234 -7.85 7.30 23.22
N ILE A 235 -8.98 7.67 22.58
CA ILE A 235 -9.04 8.78 21.63
C ILE A 235 -8.60 10.09 22.29
N GLY A 236 -7.65 10.78 21.64
CA GLY A 236 -7.06 12.03 22.15
C GLY A 236 -5.86 11.84 23.08
N ASN A 237 -5.47 10.61 23.38
CA ASN A 237 -4.31 10.27 24.17
C ASN A 237 -3.03 10.06 23.33
N PHE A 238 -1.96 9.54 23.93
CA PHE A 238 -0.70 9.22 23.24
C PHE A 238 -0.57 7.71 23.07
N GLU A 239 -0.08 7.26 21.91
CA GLU A 239 0.15 5.85 21.57
C GLU A 239 0.88 5.05 22.66
N LYS A 240 1.91 5.63 23.30
CA LYS A 240 2.67 4.96 24.36
C LYS A 240 1.87 4.58 25.62
N LYS A 241 0.60 5.01 25.71
CA LYS A 241 -0.34 4.63 26.76
C LYS A 241 -1.30 3.53 26.34
N ASP A 242 -1.15 3.03 25.12
CA ASP A 242 -2.06 2.05 24.55
C ASP A 242 -1.94 0.73 25.28
N GLU A 243 -3.08 0.09 25.48
CA GLU A 243 -3.20 -1.16 26.19
C GLU A 243 -3.13 -2.34 25.22
N LEU A 244 -2.24 -3.28 25.48
CA LEU A 244 -2.21 -4.55 24.76
C LEU A 244 -3.41 -5.41 25.19
N ILE A 245 -4.31 -5.70 24.29
CA ILE A 245 -5.53 -6.50 24.52
C ILE A 245 -5.29 -7.98 24.21
N PHE A 246 -4.56 -8.26 23.13
CA PHE A 246 -4.30 -9.63 22.70
C PHE A 246 -2.95 -9.73 22.00
N GLU A 247 -2.27 -10.86 22.20
CA GLU A 247 -1.04 -11.20 21.49
C GLU A 247 -1.07 -12.67 21.05
N GLU A 248 -0.97 -12.88 19.73
CA GLU A 248 -0.76 -14.20 19.16
C GLU A 248 0.71 -14.62 19.33
N LYS A 249 0.92 -15.82 19.88
CA LYS A 249 2.26 -16.33 20.17
C LYS A 249 2.91 -17.05 19.00
N SER A 250 2.10 -17.58 18.10
CA SER A 250 2.59 -18.24 16.90
C SER A 250 2.98 -17.24 15.84
N GLU A 251 4.18 -17.35 15.30
CA GLU A 251 4.65 -16.52 14.19
C GLU A 251 3.96 -16.83 12.85
N ALA A 252 3.25 -17.97 12.78
CA ALA A 252 2.50 -18.35 11.59
C ALA A 252 1.18 -17.59 11.43
N PHE A 253 0.64 -17.02 12.53
CA PHE A 253 -0.68 -16.40 12.53
C PHE A 253 -0.61 -14.88 12.58
N SER A 254 -1.55 -14.26 11.87
CA SER A 254 -1.85 -12.83 11.97
C SER A 254 -3.18 -12.64 12.70
N VAL A 255 -3.36 -11.47 13.34
CA VAL A 255 -4.57 -11.13 14.10
C VAL A 255 -5.25 -9.90 13.55
N SER A 256 -6.57 -9.91 13.61
CA SER A 256 -7.42 -8.75 13.35
C SER A 256 -8.55 -8.68 14.37
N ILE A 257 -9.20 -7.52 14.47
CA ILE A 257 -10.36 -7.32 15.31
C ILE A 257 -11.51 -6.78 14.48
N SER A 258 -12.72 -7.22 14.76
CA SER A 258 -13.94 -6.76 14.11
C SER A 258 -15.11 -6.72 15.09
N LEU A 259 -16.09 -5.88 14.81
CA LEU A 259 -17.35 -5.80 15.55
C LEU A 259 -18.39 -6.72 14.90
N SER A 260 -19.24 -7.36 15.70
CA SER A 260 -20.40 -8.11 15.18
C SER A 260 -21.42 -7.17 14.56
N SER A 261 -22.20 -7.67 13.58
CA SER A 261 -23.24 -6.86 12.90
C SER A 261 -24.35 -6.38 13.83
N ASP A 262 -24.56 -7.03 14.97
CA ASP A 262 -25.52 -6.62 16.00
C ASP A 262 -24.88 -5.76 17.10
N GLU A 263 -23.60 -5.38 16.92
CA GLU A 263 -22.81 -4.50 17.77
C GLU A 263 -22.70 -4.97 19.25
N LYS A 264 -22.78 -6.28 19.48
CA LYS A 264 -22.70 -6.81 20.86
C LYS A 264 -21.36 -7.42 21.22
N TYR A 265 -20.58 -7.83 20.21
CA TYR A 265 -19.37 -8.59 20.42
C TYR A 265 -18.24 -8.08 19.54
N TYR A 266 -17.03 -8.06 20.09
CA TYR A 266 -15.79 -7.95 19.32
C TYR A 266 -15.23 -9.34 19.08
N PHE A 267 -14.85 -9.61 17.84
CA PHE A 267 -14.17 -10.84 17.45
C PHE A 267 -12.69 -10.56 17.21
N ILE A 268 -11.84 -11.30 17.87
CA ILE A 268 -10.43 -11.39 17.51
C ILE A 268 -10.29 -12.60 16.61
N ASN A 269 -9.90 -12.34 15.37
CA ASN A 269 -9.69 -13.36 14.35
C ASN A 269 -8.21 -13.64 14.25
N THR A 270 -7.83 -14.91 14.24
CA THR A 270 -6.46 -15.36 13.98
C THR A 270 -6.47 -16.27 12.76
N SER A 271 -5.56 -16.03 11.83
CA SER A 271 -5.44 -16.84 10.61
C SER A 271 -3.99 -16.93 10.15
N ASP A 272 -3.64 -18.04 9.56
CA ASP A 272 -2.41 -18.22 8.80
C ASP A 272 -2.67 -18.03 7.29
N HIS A 273 -1.68 -18.30 6.47
CA HIS A 273 -1.77 -18.18 5.02
C HIS A 273 -2.23 -19.49 4.31
N ASN A 274 -2.57 -20.54 5.07
CA ASN A 274 -2.96 -21.85 4.53
C ASN A 274 -4.47 -22.10 4.63
#